data_eeeddb595dc6a4f2e3ff83e64ee45000
#
_entry.id   eeeddb595dc6a4f2e3ff83e64ee45000
#
_cell.length_a   1.000
_cell.length_b   1.000
_cell.length_c   1.000
_cell.angle_alpha   90.00
_cell.angle_beta   90.00
_cell.angle_gamma   90.00
#
_symmetry.space_group_name_H-M   'P 1'
#
loop_
_entity.id
_entity.type
_entity.pdbx_description
1 polymer ?
#
loop_
_entity_poly.entity_id
_entity_poly.type
_entity_poly.pdbx_seq_one_letter_code
_entity_poly.pdbx_strand_id
1 'polypeptide(L)'
;CIYPMYDFAHPIGDALEGISHSLCSLEYEIHRPLYDWVVEHSQSMLPARPRQIEFARLNMTRTVMSKRKLRALVMGGYVKGWDDPRMPTLSGLRRRGCTAAAIRDFVSRIGLSKADSTVDTALLDACIRDDLGEKAARVMAVLHPLKVVLTNWDADKTLTLTVENHPKHPEMGSHTVTFGRELYIEQEDFMEVPAKKFQRMYPGFEVRLNGAYIVKCEGCKKDENGNVTEVYCTVDMDSLSGSEGADRKIKGKTLHWVSAADAVPFEARLYDPLLADDSALEDETEPTAEDAVDAEETEEAEEADANLSRADYDFLKKLNQHSLTVVRGVIEPYAKECAPGTALQFLRTGYFCKDPDSTAELPVFNRTVGLRDAFAKAAK
;
A
#
# COMPACT_ATOMS: atom_id res chain seq x y z
N CYS A 1 17.43 23.85 39.87
CA CYS A 1 16.46 24.59 39.05
C CYS A 1 15.10 23.90 39.13
N ILE A 2 14.01 24.68 39.04
CA ILE A 2 12.64 24.17 38.96
C ILE A 2 12.20 24.39 37.51
N TYR A 3 11.84 23.32 36.82
CA TYR A 3 11.32 23.37 35.47
C TYR A 3 9.82 23.08 35.47
N PRO A 4 8.99 23.91 34.82
CA PRO A 4 7.56 23.62 34.70
C PRO A 4 7.38 22.41 33.79
N MET A 5 6.69 21.40 34.33
CA MET A 5 6.33 20.19 33.59
C MET A 5 5.13 20.47 32.68
N TYR A 6 4.72 19.47 31.92
CA TYR A 6 3.64 19.53 30.93
C TYR A 6 2.37 20.21 31.45
N ASP A 7 1.92 19.90 32.66
CA ASP A 7 0.71 20.45 33.27
C ASP A 7 0.71 21.99 33.45
N PHE A 8 1.90 22.61 33.51
CA PHE A 8 2.08 24.05 33.54
C PHE A 8 2.47 24.62 32.18
N ALA A 9 3.33 23.90 31.40
CA ALA A 9 3.80 24.40 30.13
C ALA A 9 2.70 24.44 29.07
N HIS A 10 1.84 23.42 28.99
CA HIS A 10 0.77 23.32 28.01
C HIS A 10 -0.27 24.44 28.14
N PRO A 11 -0.91 24.66 29.33
CA PRO A 11 -1.91 25.76 29.48
C PRO A 11 -1.30 27.14 29.26
N ILE A 12 -0.09 27.40 29.74
CA ILE A 12 0.58 28.68 29.56
C ILE A 12 0.99 28.92 28.13
N GLY A 13 1.60 27.95 27.49
CA GLY A 13 2.03 28.01 26.07
C GLY A 13 0.83 28.27 25.16
N ASP A 14 -0.21 27.46 25.26
CA ASP A 14 -1.42 27.59 24.45
C ASP A 14 -2.12 28.92 24.66
N ALA A 15 -2.18 29.42 25.91
CA ALA A 15 -2.77 30.71 26.20
C ALA A 15 -1.95 31.88 25.62
N LEU A 16 -0.61 31.81 25.66
CA LEU A 16 0.29 32.80 25.05
C LEU A 16 0.17 32.84 23.52
N GLU A 17 -0.01 31.70 22.91
CA GLU A 17 -0.19 31.54 21.46
C GLU A 17 -1.60 31.84 20.97
N GLY A 18 -2.52 32.14 21.87
CA GLY A 18 -3.92 32.45 21.53
C GLY A 18 -4.74 31.24 21.08
N ILE A 19 -4.34 30.05 21.47
CA ILE A 19 -5.08 28.81 21.22
C ILE A 19 -6.39 28.81 21.98
N SER A 20 -7.48 28.40 21.35
CA SER A 20 -8.80 28.33 21.98
C SER A 20 -9.10 26.95 22.57
N HIS A 21 -8.58 25.90 21.97
CA HIS A 21 -8.80 24.49 22.31
C HIS A 21 -7.48 23.76 22.39
N SER A 22 -7.06 23.42 23.60
CA SER A 22 -5.84 22.66 23.90
C SER A 22 -6.13 21.18 23.77
N LEU A 23 -5.63 20.55 22.73
CA LEU A 23 -5.85 19.13 22.45
C LEU A 23 -4.77 18.28 23.12
N CYS A 24 -5.17 17.25 23.85
CA CYS A 24 -4.24 16.31 24.49
C CYS A 24 -4.79 14.88 24.52
N SER A 25 -3.95 13.94 24.93
CA SER A 25 -4.35 12.54 25.08
C SER A 25 -5.21 12.33 26.34
N LEU A 26 -5.96 11.21 26.35
CA LEU A 26 -6.96 10.89 27.36
C LEU A 26 -6.39 10.77 28.79
N GLU A 27 -5.13 10.37 28.93
CA GLU A 27 -4.43 10.25 30.22
C GLU A 27 -4.40 11.57 31.01
N TYR A 28 -4.48 12.71 30.36
CA TYR A 28 -4.53 14.03 30.99
C TYR A 28 -5.93 14.47 31.39
N GLU A 29 -6.98 13.65 31.25
CA GLU A 29 -8.34 14.00 31.67
C GLU A 29 -8.42 14.25 33.17
N ILE A 30 -7.71 13.47 33.96
CA ILE A 30 -7.66 13.65 35.45
C ILE A 30 -6.88 14.91 35.85
N HIS A 31 -6.03 15.45 34.98
CA HIS A 31 -5.25 16.69 35.22
C HIS A 31 -6.01 17.96 34.81
N ARG A 32 -7.20 17.88 34.21
CA ARG A 32 -7.98 19.05 33.78
C ARG A 32 -8.24 20.07 34.90
N PRO A 33 -8.53 19.69 36.16
CA PRO A 33 -8.66 20.65 37.23
C PRO A 33 -7.40 21.47 37.49
N LEU A 34 -6.19 20.86 37.33
CA LEU A 34 -4.92 21.57 37.44
C LEU A 34 -4.72 22.51 36.25
N TYR A 35 -5.02 22.05 35.02
CA TYR A 35 -5.01 22.88 33.82
C TYR A 35 -5.86 24.15 33.98
N ASP A 36 -7.12 24.00 34.39
CA ASP A 36 -8.05 25.11 34.61
C ASP A 36 -7.54 26.06 35.72
N TRP A 37 -6.97 25.51 36.79
CA TRP A 37 -6.36 26.29 37.87
C TRP A 37 -5.18 27.12 37.38
N VAL A 38 -4.27 26.57 36.60
CA VAL A 38 -3.11 27.30 36.04
C VAL A 38 -3.56 28.42 35.13
N VAL A 39 -4.51 28.19 34.22
CA VAL A 39 -5.07 29.21 33.33
C VAL A 39 -5.73 30.33 34.14
N GLU A 40 -6.53 30.00 35.17
CA GLU A 40 -7.24 30.96 35.99
C GLU A 40 -6.29 31.85 36.80
N HIS A 41 -5.27 31.28 37.42
CA HIS A 41 -4.31 32.02 38.24
C HIS A 41 -3.28 32.81 37.44
N SER A 42 -3.09 32.48 36.18
CA SER A 42 -2.20 33.17 35.24
C SER A 42 -2.95 34.16 34.33
N GLN A 43 -4.28 34.27 34.42
CA GLN A 43 -5.14 35.01 33.48
C GLN A 43 -4.74 36.46 33.29
N SER A 44 -4.22 37.15 34.34
CA SER A 44 -3.77 38.53 34.24
C SER A 44 -2.55 38.74 33.33
N MET A 45 -1.83 37.67 33.04
CA MET A 45 -0.60 37.68 32.21
C MET A 45 -0.80 37.00 30.82
N LEU A 46 -1.96 36.35 30.58
CA LEU A 46 -2.20 35.57 29.40
C LEU A 46 -3.25 36.23 28.49
N PRO A 47 -3.00 36.27 27.16
CA PRO A 47 -3.90 36.91 26.19
C PRO A 47 -5.16 36.09 25.89
N ALA A 48 -5.15 34.77 26.13
CA ALA A 48 -6.27 33.89 25.85
C ALA A 48 -6.57 32.95 27.02
N ARG A 49 -7.78 32.39 27.00
CA ARG A 49 -8.22 31.35 27.96
C ARG A 49 -8.57 30.09 27.20
N PRO A 50 -7.61 29.22 26.98
CA PRO A 50 -7.83 27.96 26.28
C PRO A 50 -8.65 26.98 27.12
N ARG A 51 -9.26 26.02 26.45
CA ARG A 51 -10.01 24.91 27.07
C ARG A 51 -9.34 23.58 26.69
N GLN A 52 -9.02 22.78 27.69
CA GLN A 52 -8.47 21.42 27.47
C GLN A 52 -9.54 20.47 26.90
N ILE A 53 -9.18 19.71 25.89
CA ILE A 53 -10.02 18.69 25.25
C ILE A 53 -9.15 17.46 25.03
N GLU A 54 -9.55 16.36 25.64
CA GLU A 54 -8.85 15.08 25.55
C GLU A 54 -9.55 14.15 24.55
N PHE A 55 -8.74 13.28 23.93
CA PHE A 55 -9.23 12.23 23.06
C PHE A 55 -8.36 10.97 23.18
N ALA A 56 -8.96 9.81 22.91
CA ALA A 56 -8.29 8.54 22.95
C ALA A 56 -7.25 8.42 21.81
N ARG A 57 -6.20 7.68 22.09
CA ARG A 57 -5.17 7.33 21.10
C ARG A 57 -5.78 6.48 19.98
N LEU A 58 -5.33 6.67 18.75
CA LEU A 58 -5.65 5.77 17.64
C LEU A 58 -4.85 4.48 17.80
N ASN A 59 -5.54 3.36 18.01
CA ASN A 59 -4.99 2.02 17.93
C ASN A 59 -5.48 1.35 16.65
N MET A 60 -4.62 0.58 16.01
CA MET A 60 -4.93 -0.11 14.76
C MET A 60 -4.53 -1.58 14.85
N THR A 61 -5.37 -2.46 14.29
CA THR A 61 -5.07 -3.90 14.24
C THR A 61 -3.75 -4.15 13.50
N ARG A 62 -2.96 -5.12 13.98
CA ARG A 62 -1.71 -5.61 13.36
C ARG A 62 -0.67 -4.51 13.09
N THR A 63 -0.77 -3.37 13.80
CA THR A 63 0.07 -2.18 13.59
C THR A 63 0.77 -1.79 14.88
N VAL A 64 2.06 -1.58 14.82
CA VAL A 64 2.88 -1.11 15.95
C VAL A 64 2.75 0.40 16.04
N MET A 65 2.19 0.93 17.14
CA MET A 65 2.02 2.39 17.34
C MET A 65 2.99 2.97 18.38
N SER A 66 3.66 2.13 19.17
CA SER A 66 4.62 2.56 20.19
C SER A 66 5.92 3.06 19.57
N LYS A 67 6.37 4.30 19.92
CA LYS A 67 7.64 4.90 19.45
C LYS A 67 8.84 4.00 19.80
N ARG A 68 8.90 3.45 21.04
CA ARG A 68 9.97 2.57 21.49
C ARG A 68 10.07 1.30 20.64
N LYS A 69 8.95 0.63 20.38
CA LYS A 69 8.90 -0.56 19.52
C LYS A 69 9.26 -0.24 18.07
N LEU A 70 8.80 0.90 17.53
CA LEU A 70 9.16 1.34 16.17
C LEU A 70 10.66 1.62 16.06
N ARG A 71 11.27 2.25 17.08
CA ARG A 71 12.71 2.47 17.17
C ARG A 71 13.46 1.14 17.20
N ALA A 72 13.02 0.18 17.99
CA ALA A 72 13.61 -1.16 18.04
C ALA A 72 13.60 -1.87 16.67
N LEU A 73 12.54 -1.69 15.87
CA LEU A 73 12.47 -2.22 14.50
C LEU A 73 13.53 -1.60 13.59
N VAL A 74 13.74 -0.28 13.68
CA VAL A 74 14.73 0.45 12.87
C VAL A 74 16.14 0.08 13.30
N MET A 75 16.46 0.17 14.59
CA MET A 75 17.80 -0.09 15.13
C MET A 75 18.21 -1.56 14.98
N GLY A 76 17.25 -2.47 15.10
CA GLY A 76 17.48 -3.92 14.92
C GLY A 76 17.54 -4.35 13.45
N GLY A 77 17.36 -3.44 12.48
CA GLY A 77 17.42 -3.74 11.04
C GLY A 77 16.25 -4.58 10.53
N TYR A 78 15.14 -4.67 11.25
CA TYR A 78 13.92 -5.38 10.81
C TYR A 78 13.19 -4.63 9.71
N VAL A 79 13.36 -3.31 9.67
CA VAL A 79 12.89 -2.40 8.62
C VAL A 79 14.06 -1.54 8.13
N LYS A 80 13.96 -0.99 6.90
CA LYS A 80 15.04 -0.20 6.29
C LYS A 80 15.26 1.16 6.94
N GLY A 81 14.25 1.71 7.62
CA GLY A 81 14.29 3.01 8.27
C GLY A 81 12.90 3.50 8.64
N TRP A 82 12.80 4.74 9.09
CA TRP A 82 11.54 5.37 9.49
C TRP A 82 10.56 5.58 8.33
N ASP A 83 11.04 5.55 7.08
CA ASP A 83 10.27 5.64 5.85
C ASP A 83 9.96 4.27 5.23
N ASP A 84 10.26 3.16 5.89
CA ASP A 84 9.89 1.83 5.41
C ASP A 84 8.37 1.75 5.20
N PRO A 85 7.88 1.29 4.03
CA PRO A 85 6.45 1.22 3.72
C PRO A 85 5.60 0.37 4.67
N ARG A 86 6.22 -0.44 5.53
CA ARG A 86 5.54 -1.22 6.58
C ARG A 86 5.34 -0.43 7.88
N MET A 87 6.02 0.72 8.01
CA MET A 87 5.94 1.57 9.20
C MET A 87 4.71 2.48 9.15
N PRO A 88 3.99 2.69 10.26
CA PRO A 88 2.81 3.58 10.31
C PRO A 88 3.18 5.07 10.39
N THR A 89 4.41 5.42 10.09
CA THR A 89 4.85 6.81 10.02
C THR A 89 4.29 7.50 8.77
N LEU A 90 4.12 8.81 8.79
CA LEU A 90 3.71 9.56 7.60
C LEU A 90 4.69 9.38 6.44
N SER A 91 6.00 9.25 6.73
CA SER A 91 7.02 8.98 5.71
C SER A 91 6.88 7.59 5.11
N GLY A 92 6.65 6.56 5.93
CA GLY A 92 6.39 5.19 5.49
C GLY A 92 5.12 5.09 4.66
N LEU A 93 4.01 5.67 5.13
CA LEU A 93 2.74 5.71 4.40
C LEU A 93 2.89 6.43 3.05
N ARG A 94 3.59 7.56 3.01
CA ARG A 94 3.87 8.30 1.76
C ARG A 94 4.68 7.46 0.79
N ARG A 95 5.75 6.81 1.25
CA ARG A 95 6.60 5.93 0.43
C ARG A 95 5.84 4.71 -0.07
N ARG A 96 4.92 4.17 0.73
CA ARG A 96 3.98 3.11 0.32
C ARG A 96 3.03 3.58 -0.78
N GLY A 97 2.75 4.89 -0.90
CA GLY A 97 1.84 5.47 -1.88
C GLY A 97 0.48 5.88 -1.32
N CYS A 98 0.35 5.97 0.01
CA CYS A 98 -0.86 6.50 0.64
C CYS A 98 -0.93 8.00 0.42
N THR A 99 -2.08 8.49 -0.04
CA THR A 99 -2.29 9.91 -0.26
C THR A 99 -2.74 10.63 1.01
N ALA A 100 -2.45 11.91 1.11
CA ALA A 100 -2.96 12.72 2.22
C ALA A 100 -4.50 12.77 2.28
N ALA A 101 -5.18 12.67 1.12
CA ALA A 101 -6.63 12.63 1.04
C ALA A 101 -7.19 11.35 1.67
N ALA A 102 -6.61 10.18 1.35
CA ALA A 102 -7.00 8.90 1.93
C ALA A 102 -6.82 8.86 3.45
N ILE A 103 -5.69 9.41 3.96
CA ILE A 103 -5.43 9.48 5.40
C ILE A 103 -6.45 10.40 6.09
N ARG A 104 -6.78 11.56 5.49
CA ARG A 104 -7.80 12.47 6.04
C ARG A 104 -9.20 11.84 6.05
N ASP A 105 -9.56 11.14 4.98
CA ASP A 105 -10.84 10.41 4.92
C ASP A 105 -10.91 9.33 6.00
N PHE A 106 -9.83 8.56 6.18
CA PHE A 106 -9.71 7.55 7.23
C PHE A 106 -9.94 8.17 8.62
N VAL A 107 -9.20 9.23 8.96
CA VAL A 107 -9.33 9.91 10.26
C VAL A 107 -10.73 10.52 10.43
N SER A 108 -11.32 11.08 9.36
CA SER A 108 -12.68 11.63 9.38
C SER A 108 -13.75 10.55 9.65
N ARG A 109 -13.57 9.35 9.08
CA ARG A 109 -14.49 8.21 9.32
C ARG A 109 -14.40 7.67 10.74
N ILE A 110 -13.22 7.68 11.34
CA ILE A 110 -13.03 7.28 12.74
C ILE A 110 -13.63 8.32 13.68
N GLY A 111 -13.42 9.60 13.40
CA GLY A 111 -13.78 10.71 14.27
C GLY A 111 -12.91 10.81 15.52
N LEU A 112 -13.26 11.75 16.42
CA LEU A 112 -12.64 11.92 17.73
C LEU A 112 -13.53 11.29 18.80
N SER A 113 -12.96 10.46 19.66
CA SER A 113 -13.66 9.79 20.76
C SER A 113 -12.80 9.78 22.01
N LYS A 114 -13.46 9.75 23.19
CA LYS A 114 -12.83 9.45 24.46
C LYS A 114 -12.86 7.95 24.80
N ALA A 115 -13.53 7.13 23.98
CA ALA A 115 -13.50 5.68 24.13
C ALA A 115 -12.24 5.13 23.47
N ASP A 116 -11.44 4.41 24.23
CA ASP A 116 -10.31 3.66 23.70
C ASP A 116 -10.84 2.54 22.81
N SER A 117 -10.41 2.51 21.56
CA SER A 117 -10.87 1.54 20.56
C SER A 117 -9.79 1.22 19.57
N THR A 118 -9.78 -0.02 19.08
CA THR A 118 -8.88 -0.48 18.02
C THR A 118 -9.63 -0.47 16.69
N VAL A 119 -9.08 0.23 15.71
CA VAL A 119 -9.63 0.35 14.36
C VAL A 119 -8.99 -0.70 13.45
N ASP A 120 -9.81 -1.38 12.64
CA ASP A 120 -9.30 -2.33 11.65
C ASP A 120 -8.51 -1.60 10.55
N THR A 121 -7.26 -2.04 10.31
CA THR A 121 -6.41 -1.54 9.20
C THR A 121 -7.08 -1.68 7.83
N ALA A 122 -8.02 -2.61 7.66
CA ALA A 122 -8.80 -2.74 6.45
C ALA A 122 -9.60 -1.48 6.09
N LEU A 123 -9.97 -0.65 7.08
CA LEU A 123 -10.62 0.65 6.84
C LEU A 123 -9.67 1.64 6.17
N LEU A 124 -8.40 1.71 6.61
CA LEU A 124 -7.38 2.53 5.94
C LEU A 124 -7.15 2.06 4.51
N ASP A 125 -7.04 0.75 4.31
CA ASP A 125 -6.88 0.16 2.97
C ASP A 125 -8.08 0.46 2.06
N ALA A 126 -9.31 0.53 2.61
CA ALA A 126 -10.49 0.92 1.86
C ALA A 126 -10.43 2.41 1.44
N CYS A 127 -10.09 3.32 2.35
CA CYS A 127 -9.93 4.74 2.03
C CYS A 127 -8.84 4.99 0.96
N ILE A 128 -7.72 4.27 1.05
CA ILE A 128 -6.65 4.34 0.04
C ILE A 128 -7.16 3.86 -1.31
N ARG A 129 -7.90 2.75 -1.33
CA ARG A 129 -8.45 2.15 -2.55
C ARG A 129 -9.47 3.04 -3.22
N ASP A 130 -10.35 3.67 -2.44
CA ASP A 130 -11.35 4.62 -2.92
C ASP A 130 -10.67 5.84 -3.58
N ASP A 131 -9.67 6.44 -2.93
CA ASP A 131 -8.96 7.61 -3.44
C ASP A 131 -8.14 7.28 -4.70
N LEU A 132 -7.37 6.19 -4.67
CA LEU A 132 -6.55 5.78 -5.81
C LEU A 132 -7.41 5.27 -6.99
N GLY A 133 -8.60 4.74 -6.71
CA GLY A 133 -9.56 4.30 -7.72
C GLY A 133 -9.98 5.39 -8.69
N GLU A 134 -9.95 6.65 -8.26
CA GLU A 134 -10.31 7.82 -9.05
C GLU A 134 -9.08 8.56 -9.63
N LYS A 135 -7.86 8.30 -9.13
CA LYS A 135 -6.68 9.10 -9.46
C LYS A 135 -5.56 8.34 -10.17
N ALA A 136 -5.48 7.01 -9.98
CA ALA A 136 -4.35 6.25 -10.48
C ALA A 136 -4.55 5.85 -11.96
N ALA A 137 -3.57 6.16 -12.79
CA ALA A 137 -3.53 5.66 -14.16
C ALA A 137 -3.40 4.12 -14.16
N ARG A 138 -4.09 3.47 -15.09
CA ARG A 138 -4.08 2.03 -15.25
C ARG A 138 -2.99 1.59 -16.19
N VAL A 139 -2.24 0.58 -15.79
CA VAL A 139 -1.14 0.02 -16.55
C VAL A 139 -1.18 -1.50 -16.51
N MET A 140 -0.58 -2.13 -17.50
CA MET A 140 -0.41 -3.57 -17.54
C MET A 140 0.97 -3.95 -16.99
N ALA A 141 0.97 -4.75 -15.94
CA ALA A 141 2.17 -5.30 -15.30
C ALA A 141 1.92 -6.77 -14.97
N VAL A 142 2.90 -7.60 -15.19
CA VAL A 142 2.88 -9.04 -14.95
C VAL A 142 3.92 -9.37 -13.90
N LEU A 143 3.49 -9.84 -12.73
CA LEU A 143 4.37 -10.14 -11.60
C LEU A 143 5.10 -11.47 -11.79
N HIS A 144 4.39 -12.49 -12.28
CA HIS A 144 4.94 -13.82 -12.55
C HIS A 144 4.78 -14.15 -14.04
N PRO A 145 5.72 -13.70 -14.88
CA PRO A 145 5.55 -13.75 -16.34
C PRO A 145 5.59 -15.19 -16.88
N LEU A 146 4.54 -15.55 -17.62
CA LEU A 146 4.46 -16.72 -18.46
C LEU A 146 4.37 -16.28 -19.92
N LYS A 147 5.27 -16.79 -20.74
CA LYS A 147 5.35 -16.42 -22.15
C LYS A 147 4.20 -17.03 -22.96
N VAL A 148 3.56 -16.21 -23.78
CA VAL A 148 2.54 -16.57 -24.75
C VAL A 148 3.08 -16.30 -26.15
N VAL A 149 2.97 -17.29 -27.04
CA VAL A 149 3.38 -17.17 -28.44
C VAL A 149 2.14 -17.25 -29.32
N LEU A 150 1.91 -16.22 -30.12
CA LEU A 150 0.80 -16.15 -31.07
C LEU A 150 1.20 -16.79 -32.41
N THR A 151 0.72 -18.01 -32.67
CA THR A 151 1.21 -18.86 -33.73
C THR A 151 0.86 -18.39 -35.14
N ASN A 152 -0.26 -17.69 -35.28
CA ASN A 152 -0.73 -17.09 -36.55
C ASN A 152 -0.42 -15.58 -36.67
N TRP A 153 0.45 -15.03 -35.78
CA TRP A 153 0.93 -13.65 -35.89
C TRP A 153 2.31 -13.62 -36.53
N ASP A 154 2.51 -12.70 -37.48
CA ASP A 154 3.78 -12.56 -38.19
C ASP A 154 4.89 -12.13 -37.21
N ALA A 155 6.08 -12.78 -37.32
CA ALA A 155 7.18 -12.60 -36.38
C ALA A 155 7.69 -11.15 -36.29
N ASP A 156 7.75 -10.49 -37.45
CA ASP A 156 8.32 -9.15 -37.59
C ASP A 156 7.25 -8.05 -37.48
N LYS A 157 5.98 -8.43 -37.30
CA LYS A 157 4.86 -7.49 -37.24
C LYS A 157 4.61 -7.05 -35.81
N THR A 158 4.65 -5.74 -35.57
CA THR A 158 4.16 -5.11 -34.34
C THR A 158 2.99 -4.18 -34.66
N LEU A 159 2.08 -4.03 -33.72
CA LEU A 159 0.95 -3.11 -33.80
C LEU A 159 0.97 -2.21 -32.56
N THR A 160 0.86 -0.90 -32.77
CA THR A 160 0.69 0.05 -31.67
C THR A 160 -0.77 0.20 -31.35
N LEU A 161 -1.15 -0.09 -30.11
CA LEU A 161 -2.51 0.06 -29.58
C LEU A 161 -2.54 1.24 -28.63
N THR A 162 -3.65 1.98 -28.63
CA THR A 162 -3.90 3.07 -27.67
C THR A 162 -4.80 2.53 -26.55
N VAL A 163 -4.39 2.73 -25.30
CA VAL A 163 -5.15 2.36 -24.11
C VAL A 163 -5.41 3.59 -23.25
N GLU A 164 -6.61 3.70 -22.69
CA GLU A 164 -6.98 4.81 -21.81
C GLU A 164 -6.29 4.67 -20.45
N ASN A 165 -5.77 5.79 -19.94
CA ASN A 165 -5.17 5.82 -18.60
C ASN A 165 -6.21 5.58 -17.51
N HIS A 166 -7.47 6.01 -17.74
CA HIS A 166 -8.55 5.79 -16.78
C HIS A 166 -9.94 5.73 -17.48
N PRO A 167 -10.78 4.71 -17.20
CA PRO A 167 -12.03 4.52 -17.93
C PRO A 167 -13.13 5.53 -17.58
N LYS A 168 -13.03 6.21 -16.43
CA LYS A 168 -13.99 7.22 -15.98
C LYS A 168 -13.47 8.65 -16.16
N HIS A 169 -12.18 8.82 -16.41
CA HIS A 169 -11.46 10.10 -16.45
C HIS A 169 -10.72 10.27 -17.79
N PRO A 170 -11.45 10.56 -18.90
CA PRO A 170 -10.84 10.76 -20.20
C PRO A 170 -9.80 11.88 -20.23
N GLU A 171 -9.91 12.86 -19.31
CA GLU A 171 -8.95 13.96 -19.12
C GLU A 171 -7.57 13.48 -18.70
N MET A 172 -7.43 12.27 -18.16
CA MET A 172 -6.13 11.66 -17.86
C MET A 172 -5.39 11.18 -19.11
N GLY A 173 -6.05 11.24 -20.28
CA GLY A 173 -5.47 10.87 -21.55
C GLY A 173 -5.31 9.36 -21.75
N SER A 174 -4.39 9.01 -22.62
CA SER A 174 -4.10 7.64 -23.03
C SER A 174 -2.60 7.45 -23.22
N HIS A 175 -2.16 6.21 -23.28
CA HIS A 175 -0.80 5.84 -23.66
C HIS A 175 -0.84 4.72 -24.69
N THR A 176 0.32 4.42 -25.27
CA THR A 176 0.46 3.39 -26.29
C THR A 176 1.11 2.15 -25.72
N VAL A 177 0.66 0.98 -26.19
CA VAL A 177 1.25 -0.32 -25.88
C VAL A 177 1.56 -1.04 -27.19
N THR A 178 2.65 -1.78 -27.23
CA THR A 178 3.05 -2.58 -28.40
C THR A 178 2.38 -3.95 -28.32
N PHE A 179 1.78 -4.41 -29.41
CA PHE A 179 1.27 -5.77 -29.55
C PHE A 179 2.11 -6.50 -30.61
N GLY A 180 2.57 -7.68 -30.29
CA GLY A 180 3.42 -8.48 -31.16
C GLY A 180 3.19 -9.98 -30.99
N ARG A 181 4.03 -10.79 -31.63
CA ARG A 181 3.91 -12.25 -31.61
C ARG A 181 4.10 -12.86 -30.24
N GLU A 182 4.96 -12.28 -29.40
CA GLU A 182 5.29 -12.78 -28.08
C GLU A 182 4.82 -11.83 -27.01
N LEU A 183 4.13 -12.36 -26.01
CA LEU A 183 3.53 -11.63 -24.92
C LEU A 183 3.85 -12.33 -23.59
N TYR A 184 3.67 -11.60 -22.49
CA TYR A 184 3.66 -12.17 -21.14
C TYR A 184 2.29 -12.00 -20.49
N ILE A 185 1.82 -13.04 -19.80
CA ILE A 185 0.64 -13.03 -18.93
C ILE A 185 1.03 -13.53 -17.54
N GLU A 186 0.15 -13.39 -16.56
CA GLU A 186 0.37 -14.01 -15.24
C GLU A 186 0.37 -15.55 -15.34
N GLN A 187 1.32 -16.18 -14.67
CA GLN A 187 1.40 -17.64 -14.61
C GLN A 187 0.10 -18.25 -14.07
N GLU A 188 -0.56 -17.61 -13.10
CA GLU A 188 -1.84 -18.05 -12.56
C GLU A 188 -3.03 -17.91 -13.52
N ASP A 189 -2.87 -17.18 -14.63
CA ASP A 189 -3.89 -17.05 -15.67
C ASP A 189 -3.94 -18.26 -16.61
N PHE A 190 -3.01 -19.20 -16.48
CA PHE A 190 -2.97 -20.43 -17.28
C PHE A 190 -3.10 -21.67 -16.40
N MET A 191 -3.87 -22.64 -16.87
CA MET A 191 -3.91 -24.02 -16.37
C MET A 191 -4.00 -24.99 -17.54
N GLU A 192 -3.15 -26.00 -17.60
CA GLU A 192 -3.24 -27.03 -18.64
C GLU A 192 -4.50 -27.88 -18.48
N VAL A 193 -4.81 -28.27 -17.22
CA VAL A 193 -6.05 -28.94 -16.84
C VAL A 193 -6.86 -28.00 -15.97
N PRO A 194 -7.95 -27.40 -16.49
CA PRO A 194 -8.67 -26.36 -15.78
C PRO A 194 -9.43 -26.91 -14.57
N ALA A 195 -9.35 -26.19 -13.44
CA ALA A 195 -10.20 -26.44 -12.29
C ALA A 195 -11.67 -26.08 -12.61
N LYS A 196 -12.62 -26.62 -11.82
CA LYS A 196 -14.05 -26.30 -11.97
C LYS A 196 -14.29 -24.77 -11.87
N LYS A 197 -14.98 -24.22 -12.87
CA LYS A 197 -15.26 -22.77 -13.01
C LYS A 197 -14.03 -21.90 -13.33
N PHE A 198 -12.89 -22.45 -13.73
CA PHE A 198 -11.78 -21.68 -14.21
C PHE A 198 -12.14 -21.03 -15.56
N GLN A 199 -12.09 -19.73 -15.66
CA GLN A 199 -12.49 -18.94 -16.84
C GLN A 199 -11.33 -18.12 -17.41
N ARG A 200 -10.10 -18.54 -17.15
CA ARG A 200 -8.90 -17.96 -17.71
C ARG A 200 -8.36 -18.90 -18.80
N MET A 201 -7.11 -18.86 -19.17
CA MET A 201 -6.53 -19.53 -20.32
C MET A 201 -6.26 -21.03 -20.04
N TYR A 202 -6.71 -21.89 -20.93
CA TYR A 202 -6.38 -23.33 -20.98
C TYR A 202 -6.55 -23.86 -22.39
N PRO A 203 -5.99 -25.02 -22.78
CA PRO A 203 -6.09 -25.57 -24.13
C PRO A 203 -7.53 -25.68 -24.64
N GLY A 204 -7.78 -25.11 -25.81
CA GLY A 204 -9.09 -25.08 -26.47
C GLY A 204 -10.00 -23.91 -26.04
N PHE A 205 -9.60 -23.09 -25.04
CA PHE A 205 -10.43 -22.02 -24.50
C PHE A 205 -10.00 -20.64 -25.02
N GLU A 206 -11.00 -19.76 -25.16
CA GLU A 206 -10.81 -18.39 -25.63
C GLU A 206 -10.82 -17.41 -24.47
N VAL A 207 -9.90 -16.44 -24.50
CA VAL A 207 -9.83 -15.30 -23.59
C VAL A 207 -9.62 -14.02 -24.38
N ARG A 208 -9.97 -12.87 -23.79
CA ARG A 208 -9.69 -11.55 -24.37
C ARG A 208 -8.42 -11.00 -23.75
N LEU A 209 -7.52 -10.51 -24.56
CA LEU A 209 -6.40 -9.68 -24.14
C LEU A 209 -6.89 -8.24 -24.02
N ASN A 210 -6.61 -7.58 -22.88
CA ASN A 210 -7.12 -6.24 -22.57
C ASN A 210 -6.69 -5.22 -23.63
N GLY A 211 -7.65 -4.50 -24.19
CA GLY A 211 -7.40 -3.51 -25.25
C GLY A 211 -6.92 -4.08 -26.59
N ALA A 212 -6.85 -5.42 -26.73
CA ALA A 212 -6.35 -6.10 -27.93
C ALA A 212 -7.36 -7.10 -28.49
N TYR A 213 -6.95 -8.30 -28.75
CA TYR A 213 -7.69 -9.34 -29.47
C TYR A 213 -8.26 -10.42 -28.53
N ILE A 214 -9.16 -11.22 -29.08
CA ILE A 214 -9.51 -12.53 -28.55
C ILE A 214 -8.45 -13.52 -29.02
N VAL A 215 -7.96 -14.36 -28.10
CA VAL A 215 -7.00 -15.42 -28.40
C VAL A 215 -7.52 -16.76 -27.91
N LYS A 216 -7.27 -17.82 -28.68
CA LYS A 216 -7.59 -19.19 -28.33
C LYS A 216 -6.31 -19.94 -28.01
N CYS A 217 -6.25 -20.54 -26.82
CA CYS A 217 -5.12 -21.36 -26.42
C CYS A 217 -5.15 -22.70 -27.17
N GLU A 218 -4.02 -23.10 -27.74
CA GLU A 218 -3.87 -24.38 -28.46
C GLU A 218 -3.12 -25.43 -27.63
N GLY A 219 -2.22 -24.98 -26.74
CA GLY A 219 -1.42 -25.87 -25.90
C GLY A 219 -0.30 -25.14 -25.20
N CYS A 220 0.59 -25.88 -24.58
CA CYS A 220 1.75 -25.35 -23.86
C CYS A 220 2.99 -26.22 -24.05
N LYS A 221 4.15 -25.61 -23.78
CA LYS A 221 5.44 -26.29 -23.68
C LYS A 221 5.86 -26.33 -22.21
N LYS A 222 6.51 -27.45 -21.82
CA LYS A 222 7.01 -27.66 -20.46
C LYS A 222 8.52 -27.87 -20.47
N ASP A 223 9.13 -27.55 -19.33
CA ASP A 223 10.49 -27.92 -19.03
C ASP A 223 10.61 -29.39 -18.58
N GLU A 224 11.82 -29.81 -18.27
CA GLU A 224 12.14 -31.18 -17.80
C GLU A 224 11.50 -31.51 -16.46
N ASN A 225 11.13 -30.47 -15.66
CA ASN A 225 10.47 -30.60 -14.36
C ASN A 225 8.93 -30.58 -14.45
N GLY A 226 8.39 -30.43 -15.67
CA GLY A 226 6.97 -30.37 -15.92
C GLY A 226 6.33 -28.98 -15.72
N ASN A 227 7.13 -27.92 -15.48
CA ASN A 227 6.64 -26.56 -15.38
C ASN A 227 6.34 -26.01 -16.77
N VAL A 228 5.24 -25.28 -16.91
CA VAL A 228 4.88 -24.61 -18.16
C VAL A 228 5.80 -23.42 -18.39
N THR A 229 6.47 -23.39 -19.53
CA THR A 229 7.40 -22.33 -19.94
C THR A 229 6.85 -21.43 -21.03
N GLU A 230 6.02 -21.98 -21.93
CA GLU A 230 5.39 -21.23 -23.03
C GLU A 230 3.97 -21.73 -23.26
N VAL A 231 3.09 -20.82 -23.66
CA VAL A 231 1.71 -21.13 -24.09
C VAL A 231 1.54 -20.70 -25.53
N TYR A 232 0.95 -21.56 -26.35
CA TYR A 232 0.69 -21.28 -27.76
C TYR A 232 -0.77 -20.92 -27.98
N CYS A 233 -1.01 -19.79 -28.68
CA CYS A 233 -2.35 -19.30 -28.94
C CYS A 233 -2.48 -18.88 -30.40
N THR A 234 -3.72 -18.92 -30.91
CA THR A 234 -4.11 -18.27 -32.17
C THR A 234 -4.93 -17.02 -31.88
N VAL A 235 -4.71 -15.97 -32.68
CA VAL A 235 -5.43 -14.68 -32.61
C VAL A 235 -6.64 -14.72 -33.56
N ASP A 236 -7.79 -14.30 -33.06
CA ASP A 236 -8.93 -13.94 -33.90
C ASP A 236 -8.72 -12.52 -34.45
N MET A 237 -8.27 -12.41 -35.69
CA MET A 237 -7.86 -11.15 -36.33
C MET A 237 -8.99 -10.14 -36.46
N ASP A 238 -10.25 -10.57 -36.45
CA ASP A 238 -11.42 -9.70 -36.58
C ASP A 238 -11.90 -9.14 -35.24
N SER A 239 -11.30 -9.57 -34.12
CA SER A 239 -11.74 -9.28 -32.75
C SER A 239 -11.02 -8.14 -32.07
N LEU A 240 -10.31 -7.27 -32.83
CA LEU A 240 -9.58 -6.14 -32.23
C LEU A 240 -10.54 -5.24 -31.43
N SER A 241 -10.15 -4.87 -30.21
CA SER A 241 -10.91 -3.96 -29.38
C SER A 241 -11.18 -2.63 -30.11
N GLY A 242 -12.46 -2.21 -30.19
CA GLY A 242 -12.90 -1.04 -30.93
C GLY A 242 -13.29 -1.30 -32.40
N SER A 243 -13.11 -2.53 -32.95
CA SER A 243 -13.63 -2.93 -34.26
C SER A 243 -15.04 -3.54 -34.15
N GLU A 244 -15.72 -3.71 -35.28
CA GLU A 244 -17.05 -4.36 -35.34
C GLU A 244 -17.05 -5.79 -34.75
N GLY A 245 -15.94 -6.55 -34.87
CA GLY A 245 -15.78 -7.88 -34.32
C GLY A 245 -15.47 -7.91 -32.81
N ALA A 246 -15.23 -6.77 -32.19
CA ALA A 246 -14.89 -6.67 -30.77
C ALA A 246 -16.00 -7.15 -29.84
N ASP A 247 -17.27 -7.03 -30.27
CA ASP A 247 -18.45 -7.34 -29.44
C ASP A 247 -18.76 -8.84 -29.35
N ARG A 248 -17.96 -9.69 -30.00
CA ARG A 248 -18.11 -11.15 -29.92
C ARG A 248 -18.03 -11.63 -28.47
N LYS A 249 -19.13 -12.20 -27.99
CA LYS A 249 -19.21 -12.73 -26.62
C LYS A 249 -18.44 -14.04 -26.49
N ILE A 250 -17.55 -14.09 -25.51
CA ILE A 250 -16.81 -15.28 -25.10
C ILE A 250 -17.07 -15.60 -23.64
N LYS A 251 -16.79 -16.83 -23.24
CA LYS A 251 -16.92 -17.27 -21.83
C LYS A 251 -15.71 -16.89 -20.98
N GLY A 252 -14.57 -16.65 -21.63
CA GLY A 252 -13.30 -16.32 -20.99
C GLY A 252 -13.27 -14.91 -20.43
N LYS A 253 -12.44 -14.71 -19.41
CA LYS A 253 -12.18 -13.40 -18.80
C LYS A 253 -11.21 -12.60 -19.66
N THR A 254 -11.20 -11.27 -19.43
CA THR A 254 -10.16 -10.40 -19.98
C THR A 254 -8.89 -10.53 -19.11
N LEU A 255 -7.77 -10.78 -19.79
CA LEU A 255 -6.43 -10.87 -19.19
C LEU A 255 -5.64 -9.61 -19.50
N HIS A 256 -4.83 -9.14 -18.55
CA HIS A 256 -3.78 -8.17 -18.85
C HIS A 256 -2.55 -8.90 -19.39
N TRP A 257 -1.73 -8.19 -20.10
CA TRP A 257 -0.58 -8.75 -20.81
C TRP A 257 0.48 -7.66 -21.01
N VAL A 258 1.72 -8.06 -21.26
CA VAL A 258 2.82 -7.16 -21.62
C VAL A 258 3.52 -7.72 -22.85
N SER A 259 3.84 -6.88 -23.82
CA SER A 259 4.57 -7.29 -25.02
C SER A 259 6.00 -7.69 -24.69
N ALA A 260 6.48 -8.81 -25.24
CA ALA A 260 7.87 -9.20 -25.07
C ALA A 260 8.85 -8.31 -25.84
N ALA A 261 8.34 -7.55 -26.84
CA ALA A 261 9.17 -6.70 -27.70
C ALA A 261 9.74 -5.49 -26.96
N ASP A 262 9.00 -4.96 -25.99
CA ASP A 262 9.36 -3.75 -25.26
C ASP A 262 9.12 -3.86 -23.73
N ALA A 263 8.92 -5.08 -23.24
CA ALA A 263 8.75 -5.35 -21.81
C ALA A 263 9.90 -4.78 -20.97
N VAL A 264 9.58 -4.02 -19.95
CA VAL A 264 10.54 -3.48 -19.00
C VAL A 264 10.59 -4.38 -17.77
N PRO A 265 11.74 -4.98 -17.43
CA PRO A 265 11.91 -5.68 -16.16
C PRO A 265 11.71 -4.72 -14.99
N PHE A 266 11.00 -5.14 -13.94
CA PHE A 266 10.79 -4.34 -12.74
C PHE A 266 10.78 -5.19 -11.47
N GLU A 267 10.95 -4.53 -10.33
CA GLU A 267 10.83 -5.12 -9.00
C GLU A 267 9.52 -4.65 -8.36
N ALA A 268 8.69 -5.59 -7.91
CA ALA A 268 7.53 -5.32 -7.07
C ALA A 268 7.83 -5.70 -5.61
N ARG A 269 7.59 -4.77 -4.70
CA ARG A 269 7.66 -4.99 -3.25
C ARG A 269 6.25 -5.14 -2.70
N LEU A 270 5.92 -6.35 -2.28
CA LEU A 270 4.62 -6.70 -1.74
C LEU A 270 4.73 -6.72 -0.23
N TYR A 271 4.01 -5.80 0.43
CA TYR A 271 4.05 -5.63 1.88
C TYR A 271 2.85 -6.28 2.53
N ASP A 272 3.10 -6.98 3.62
CA ASP A 272 2.13 -7.48 4.57
C ASP A 272 2.41 -6.85 5.95
N PRO A 273 1.44 -6.87 6.89
CA PRO A 273 1.62 -6.29 8.22
C PRO A 273 2.86 -6.84 8.93
N LEU A 274 3.53 -5.97 9.70
CA LEU A 274 4.70 -6.36 10.51
C LEU A 274 4.34 -7.34 11.61
N LEU A 275 3.11 -7.31 12.13
CA LEU A 275 2.61 -8.27 13.11
C LEU A 275 1.79 -9.37 12.40
N ALA A 276 2.01 -10.61 12.82
CA ALA A 276 1.30 -11.76 12.26
C ALA A 276 -0.18 -11.75 12.63
N ASP A 277 -0.51 -11.38 13.86
CA ASP A 277 -1.86 -11.29 14.42
C ASP A 277 -1.96 -10.12 15.41
N ASP A 278 -3.15 -9.91 15.98
CA ASP A 278 -3.42 -8.82 16.92
C ASP A 278 -2.97 -9.13 18.35
N SER A 279 -2.71 -10.38 18.69
CA SER A 279 -2.29 -10.81 20.03
C SER A 279 -0.93 -10.23 20.45
N ALA A 280 -0.15 -9.73 19.48
CA ALA A 280 1.12 -9.08 19.73
C ALA A 280 0.99 -7.72 20.45
N LEU A 281 -0.23 -7.12 20.48
CA LEU A 281 -0.50 -5.82 21.08
C LEU A 281 -1.13 -5.91 22.47
N GLU A 282 -1.63 -7.09 22.88
CA GLU A 282 -2.38 -7.28 24.13
C GLU A 282 -1.55 -7.12 25.42
N ASP A 283 -0.22 -7.13 25.34
CA ASP A 283 0.70 -6.97 26.46
C ASP A 283 1.14 -5.51 26.73
N GLU A 284 0.49 -4.52 26.12
CA GLU A 284 0.80 -3.12 26.37
C GLU A 284 0.12 -2.62 27.66
N THR A 285 0.70 -2.88 28.81
CA THR A 285 0.54 -1.94 29.94
C THR A 285 1.23 -0.65 29.54
N GLU A 286 0.45 0.43 29.40
CA GLU A 286 0.99 1.75 29.03
C GLU A 286 2.12 2.13 29.97
N PRO A 287 3.21 2.75 29.44
CA PRO A 287 4.18 3.38 30.29
C PRO A 287 3.46 4.42 31.14
N THR A 288 3.69 4.42 32.43
CA THR A 288 3.16 5.44 33.33
C THR A 288 3.72 6.80 32.92
N ALA A 289 3.06 7.91 33.32
CA ALA A 289 3.54 9.26 33.02
C ALA A 289 5.00 9.50 33.44
N GLU A 290 5.54 8.68 34.35
CA GLU A 290 6.95 8.68 34.76
C GLU A 290 7.90 8.17 33.66
N ASP A 291 7.47 7.22 32.81
CA ASP A 291 8.26 6.72 31.68
C ASP A 291 8.33 7.69 30.49
N ALA A 292 7.40 8.66 30.43
CA ALA A 292 7.36 9.68 29.38
C ALA A 292 8.35 10.83 29.61
N VAL A 293 8.84 11.02 30.83
CA VAL A 293 9.72 12.13 31.23
C VAL A 293 11.18 11.91 30.84
N ASP A 294 11.62 10.64 30.64
CA ASP A 294 12.99 10.31 30.27
C ASP A 294 13.26 10.38 28.75
N ALA A 295 12.33 10.90 27.96
CA ALA A 295 12.43 10.99 26.50
C ALA A 295 12.87 12.39 26.00
N GLU A 296 13.41 13.26 26.85
CA GLU A 296 14.07 14.47 26.38
C GLU A 296 15.43 14.13 25.73
N GLU A 297 15.54 14.58 24.51
CA GLU A 297 16.69 14.47 23.62
C GLU A 297 17.97 15.02 24.30
N THR A 298 18.77 14.13 24.83
CA THR A 298 20.19 14.43 25.11
C THR A 298 21.03 13.53 24.24
N GLU A 299 22.16 14.03 23.73
CA GLU A 299 23.15 13.28 22.93
C GLU A 299 23.68 12.02 23.66
N GLU A 300 23.41 11.88 24.97
CA GLU A 300 23.69 10.71 25.78
C GLU A 300 22.73 9.52 25.53
N ALA A 301 21.64 9.73 24.80
CA ALA A 301 20.67 8.67 24.45
C ALA A 301 21.19 7.67 23.39
N GLU A 302 22.29 7.94 22.70
CA GLU A 302 22.88 7.00 21.75
C GLU A 302 23.53 5.78 22.41
N GLU A 303 24.04 5.91 23.66
CA GLU A 303 24.64 4.77 24.40
C GLU A 303 23.62 3.95 25.23
N ALA A 304 22.43 4.50 25.50
CA ALA A 304 21.37 3.81 26.27
C ALA A 304 20.62 2.72 25.47
N ASP A 305 20.84 2.64 24.16
CA ASP A 305 20.13 1.74 23.24
C ASP A 305 20.61 0.27 23.27
N ALA A 306 21.63 -0.07 24.04
CA ALA A 306 22.11 -1.45 24.15
C ALA A 306 21.18 -2.37 25.01
N ASN A 307 20.15 -1.82 25.68
CA ASN A 307 19.26 -2.56 26.57
C ASN A 307 17.79 -2.50 26.13
N LEU A 308 17.44 -3.25 25.08
CA LEU A 308 16.05 -3.62 24.86
C LEU A 308 15.54 -4.41 26.06
N SER A 309 14.37 -4.06 26.59
CA SER A 309 13.75 -4.81 27.68
C SER A 309 13.37 -6.22 27.22
N ARG A 310 13.13 -7.12 28.19
CA ARG A 310 12.64 -8.47 27.87
C ARG A 310 11.33 -8.43 27.07
N ALA A 311 10.46 -7.47 27.33
CA ALA A 311 9.21 -7.25 26.61
C ALA A 311 9.45 -6.83 25.15
N ASP A 312 10.49 -6.04 24.87
CA ASP A 312 10.85 -5.66 23.51
C ASP A 312 11.41 -6.84 22.72
N TYR A 313 12.18 -7.74 23.36
CA TYR A 313 12.60 -8.99 22.73
C TYR A 313 11.44 -9.95 22.43
N ASP A 314 10.47 -10.04 23.32
CA ASP A 314 9.29 -10.89 23.11
C ASP A 314 8.41 -10.33 21.99
N PHE A 315 8.28 -9.01 21.87
CA PHE A 315 7.63 -8.35 20.73
C PHE A 315 8.30 -8.70 19.39
N LEU A 316 9.64 -8.65 19.31
CA LEU A 316 10.38 -8.96 18.08
C LEU A 316 10.16 -10.40 17.60
N LYS A 317 9.90 -11.35 18.51
CA LYS A 317 9.56 -12.74 18.16
C LYS A 317 8.20 -12.88 17.48
N LYS A 318 7.29 -11.92 17.69
CA LYS A 318 5.94 -11.91 17.11
C LYS A 318 5.90 -11.28 15.71
N LEU A 319 7.06 -10.83 15.18
CA LEU A 319 7.14 -10.22 13.86
C LEU A 319 6.85 -11.23 12.75
N ASN A 320 6.11 -10.76 11.74
CA ASN A 320 5.90 -11.50 10.50
C ASN A 320 7.18 -11.48 9.66
N GLN A 321 7.88 -12.61 9.62
CA GLN A 321 9.11 -12.79 8.86
C GLN A 321 8.90 -12.64 7.35
N HIS A 322 7.65 -12.75 6.88
CA HIS A 322 7.26 -12.63 5.48
C HIS A 322 6.53 -11.31 5.19
N SER A 323 6.75 -10.29 6.02
CA SER A 323 6.14 -8.96 5.86
C SER A 323 6.57 -8.21 4.59
N LEU A 324 7.60 -8.69 3.89
CA LEU A 324 8.07 -8.18 2.60
C LEU A 324 8.36 -9.35 1.66
N THR A 325 7.65 -9.41 0.54
CA THR A 325 7.94 -10.31 -0.58
C THR A 325 8.39 -9.47 -1.77
N VAL A 326 9.56 -9.79 -2.32
CA VAL A 326 10.10 -9.14 -3.52
C VAL A 326 9.89 -10.04 -4.72
N VAL A 327 9.24 -9.51 -5.75
CA VAL A 327 8.92 -10.22 -6.99
C VAL A 327 9.54 -9.46 -8.16
N ARG A 328 10.08 -10.18 -9.13
CA ARG A 328 10.58 -9.60 -10.39
C ARG A 328 9.65 -10.00 -11.53
N GLY A 329 9.08 -8.99 -12.16
CA GLY A 329 8.14 -9.12 -13.25
C GLY A 329 8.51 -8.27 -14.45
N VAL A 330 7.52 -8.10 -15.34
CA VAL A 330 7.63 -7.23 -16.52
C VAL A 330 6.46 -6.27 -16.58
N ILE A 331 6.72 -5.04 -17.00
CA ILE A 331 5.76 -3.96 -17.08
C ILE A 331 5.88 -3.25 -18.43
N GLU A 332 4.80 -2.62 -18.88
CA GLU A 332 4.79 -1.80 -20.07
C GLU A 332 5.68 -0.54 -19.92
N PRO A 333 6.23 0.00 -21.02
CA PRO A 333 7.18 1.13 -20.99
C PRO A 333 6.65 2.38 -20.32
N TYR A 334 5.35 2.70 -20.47
CA TYR A 334 4.72 3.88 -19.88
C TYR A 334 4.98 4.01 -18.37
N ALA A 335 4.90 2.91 -17.63
CA ALA A 335 5.13 2.92 -16.18
C ALA A 335 6.59 3.25 -15.80
N LYS A 336 7.56 2.90 -16.66
CA LYS A 336 8.97 3.24 -16.45
C LYS A 336 9.19 4.74 -16.46
N GLU A 337 8.48 5.48 -17.32
CA GLU A 337 8.63 6.93 -17.49
C GLU A 337 8.00 7.75 -16.36
N CYS A 338 7.13 7.14 -15.54
CA CYS A 338 6.52 7.84 -14.41
C CYS A 338 7.56 8.27 -13.37
N ALA A 339 7.33 9.40 -12.72
CA ALA A 339 8.21 9.89 -11.64
C ALA A 339 8.09 9.02 -10.37
N PRO A 340 9.13 8.95 -9.51
CA PRO A 340 8.99 8.37 -8.18
C PRO A 340 7.84 9.03 -7.41
N GLY A 341 7.10 8.25 -6.63
CA GLY A 341 5.89 8.69 -5.92
C GLY A 341 4.61 8.65 -6.76
N THR A 342 4.68 8.36 -8.06
CA THR A 342 3.49 8.18 -8.89
C THR A 342 2.77 6.89 -8.51
N ALA A 343 1.48 7.00 -8.22
CA ALA A 343 0.60 5.86 -7.98
C ALA A 343 -0.01 5.37 -9.30
N LEU A 344 0.06 4.06 -9.53
CA LEU A 344 -0.49 3.38 -10.70
C LEU A 344 -1.39 2.23 -10.25
N GLN A 345 -2.42 1.94 -11.02
CA GLN A 345 -3.19 0.70 -10.88
C GLN A 345 -2.61 -0.36 -11.82
N PHE A 346 -1.97 -1.38 -11.27
CA PHE A 346 -1.64 -2.58 -12.04
C PHE A 346 -2.91 -3.37 -12.24
N LEU A 347 -3.37 -3.45 -13.48
CA LEU A 347 -4.65 -4.05 -13.84
C LEU A 347 -4.80 -5.46 -13.23
N ARG A 348 -5.93 -5.70 -12.56
CA ARG A 348 -6.29 -6.96 -11.90
C ARG A 348 -5.42 -7.34 -10.68
N THR A 349 -4.36 -6.58 -10.36
CA THR A 349 -3.39 -6.92 -9.31
C THR A 349 -3.55 -6.01 -8.08
N GLY A 350 -3.45 -4.70 -8.22
CA GLY A 350 -3.50 -3.76 -7.10
C GLY A 350 -3.09 -2.35 -7.49
N TYR A 351 -2.97 -1.50 -6.46
CA TYR A 351 -2.37 -0.18 -6.59
C TYR A 351 -0.92 -0.22 -6.14
N PHE A 352 -0.06 0.40 -6.91
CA PHE A 352 1.37 0.43 -6.70
C PHE A 352 1.91 1.85 -6.81
N CYS A 353 2.93 2.16 -6.03
CA CYS A 353 3.61 3.44 -6.06
C CYS A 353 5.06 3.25 -6.49
N LYS A 354 5.54 4.06 -7.44
CA LYS A 354 6.93 4.00 -7.87
C LYS A 354 7.86 4.46 -6.75
N ASP A 355 8.77 3.58 -6.34
CA ASP A 355 9.69 3.82 -5.22
C ASP A 355 10.87 4.70 -5.65
N PRO A 356 11.38 5.58 -4.76
CA PRO A 356 12.63 6.33 -4.99
C PRO A 356 13.86 5.46 -5.26
N ASP A 357 13.88 4.20 -4.83
CA ASP A 357 14.97 3.26 -5.13
C ASP A 357 15.01 2.85 -6.61
N SER A 358 14.08 3.30 -7.45
CA SER A 358 14.04 2.99 -8.88
C SER A 358 15.28 3.53 -9.59
N THR A 359 15.87 2.69 -10.45
CA THR A 359 16.94 3.11 -11.38
C THR A 359 16.41 3.16 -12.81
N ALA A 360 17.23 3.66 -13.74
CA ALA A 360 16.89 3.67 -15.16
C ALA A 360 16.75 2.24 -15.74
N GLU A 361 17.49 1.28 -15.17
CA GLU A 361 17.50 -0.12 -15.61
C GLU A 361 16.43 -0.97 -14.92
N LEU A 362 16.13 -0.64 -13.65
CA LEU A 362 15.20 -1.43 -12.83
C LEU A 362 14.24 -0.50 -12.06
N PRO A 363 13.06 -0.22 -12.59
CA PRO A 363 11.99 0.42 -11.84
C PRO A 363 11.55 -0.45 -10.65
N VAL A 364 11.30 0.19 -9.52
CA VAL A 364 10.83 -0.45 -8.28
C VAL A 364 9.46 0.08 -7.94
N PHE A 365 8.51 -0.79 -7.61
CA PHE A 365 7.16 -0.41 -7.24
C PHE A 365 6.74 -1.05 -5.91
N ASN A 366 6.26 -0.21 -5.02
CA ASN A 366 5.69 -0.62 -3.73
C ASN A 366 4.20 -0.91 -3.89
N ARG A 367 3.72 -2.09 -3.49
CA ARG A 367 2.28 -2.35 -3.42
C ARG A 367 1.66 -1.49 -2.32
N THR A 368 0.83 -0.53 -2.72
CA THR A 368 0.09 0.32 -1.80
C THR A 368 -1.07 -0.43 -1.17
N VAL A 369 -1.94 -1.02 -2.00
CA VAL A 369 -3.10 -1.81 -1.56
C VAL A 369 -3.55 -2.76 -2.66
N GLY A 370 -4.13 -3.91 -2.28
CA GLY A 370 -4.75 -4.84 -3.22
C GLY A 370 -6.12 -4.37 -3.73
N LEU A 371 -6.61 -4.95 -4.83
CA LEU A 371 -7.94 -4.61 -5.39
C LEU A 371 -9.11 -5.17 -4.56
N ARG A 372 -8.92 -6.24 -3.80
CA ARG A 372 -10.01 -6.85 -3.03
C ARG A 372 -10.26 -6.05 -1.77
N ASP A 373 -11.51 -5.68 -1.56
CA ASP A 373 -11.97 -5.05 -0.34
C ASP A 373 -12.16 -6.12 0.76
N ALA A 374 -11.21 -6.18 1.69
CA ALA A 374 -11.29 -7.06 2.85
C ALA A 374 -12.34 -6.55 3.86
N PHE A 375 -12.52 -5.21 3.95
CA PHE A 375 -13.48 -4.58 4.85
C PHE A 375 -14.92 -4.89 4.44
N ALA A 376 -15.26 -4.81 3.16
CA ALA A 376 -16.59 -5.17 2.67
C ALA A 376 -16.94 -6.66 2.84
N LYS A 377 -15.93 -7.53 3.03
CA LYS A 377 -16.14 -8.95 3.35
C LYS A 377 -16.39 -9.19 4.84
N ALA A 378 -15.78 -8.42 5.72
CA ALA A 378 -15.95 -8.53 7.17
C ALA A 378 -17.28 -7.93 7.63
N ALA A 379 -17.84 -6.97 6.86
CA ALA A 379 -19.13 -6.32 7.14
C ALA A 379 -20.36 -7.11 6.65
N LYS A 380 -20.17 -8.28 6.00
CA LYS A 380 -21.21 -9.24 5.58
C LYS A 380 -21.18 -10.49 6.45
#